data_b000c396f26c3726fae9c787cf63b413
#
_entry.id   b000c396f26c3726fae9c787cf63b413
#
_cell.length_a   1.000
_cell.length_b   1.000
_cell.length_c   1.000
_cell.angle_alpha   90.00
_cell.angle_beta   90.00
_cell.angle_gamma   90.00
#
_symmetry.space_group_name_H-M   'P 1'
#
loop_
_entity.id
_entity.type
_entity.pdbx_description
1 polymer ?
#
loop_
_entity_poly.entity_id
_entity_poly.type
_entity_poly.pdbx_seq_one_letter_code
_entity_poly.pdbx_strand_id
1 'polypeptide(L)'
;DDGMKRVFGGQVAGQALVAAARTVEGMAVHSLHSYFLVPGDPTSPILYLVDRLRDTRSFTTRRVVAVQHGRPIFELSASFQRPEAGFDHQMAMPTGLPDPESLPDFKTRLAPWKAQLGEWYDRPRPIDTRYCNWQPPDDRSPGPMLDNVWFRAAGRLPDDPVLHTCVVTYSSDFTV
;
A
#
# COMPACT_ATOMS: atom_id res chain seq x y z
N ASP A 1 -15.86 -7.89 -13.72
CA ASP A 1 -16.59 -6.94 -12.84
C ASP A 1 -16.72 -7.61 -11.47
N ASP A 2 -15.82 -7.28 -10.55
CA ASP A 2 -15.75 -7.90 -9.22
C ASP A 2 -16.66 -7.19 -8.19
N GLY A 3 -17.60 -6.37 -8.65
CA GLY A 3 -18.57 -5.63 -7.82
C GLY A 3 -17.96 -4.50 -6.99
N MET A 4 -16.70 -4.13 -7.22
CA MET A 4 -16.13 -2.93 -6.61
C MET A 4 -16.71 -1.68 -7.27
N LYS A 5 -17.23 -0.76 -6.45
CA LYS A 5 -17.75 0.52 -6.95
C LYS A 5 -16.64 1.52 -7.30
N ARG A 6 -15.41 1.26 -6.88
CA ARG A 6 -14.23 2.12 -7.11
C ARG A 6 -12.95 1.29 -7.07
N VAL A 7 -11.93 1.76 -7.76
CA VAL A 7 -10.58 1.18 -7.69
C VAL A 7 -10.03 1.33 -6.27
N PHE A 8 -9.35 0.30 -5.78
CA PHE A 8 -8.66 0.37 -4.50
C PHE A 8 -7.50 1.38 -4.56
N GLY A 9 -7.45 2.31 -3.60
CA GLY A 9 -6.48 3.40 -3.61
C GLY A 9 -5.03 2.92 -3.54
N GLY A 10 -4.75 1.91 -2.72
CA GLY A 10 -3.42 1.31 -2.64
C GLY A 10 -2.94 0.72 -3.96
N GLN A 11 -3.84 0.19 -4.81
CA GLN A 11 -3.50 -0.25 -6.17
C GLN A 11 -3.04 0.93 -7.03
N VAL A 12 -3.76 2.05 -6.97
CA VAL A 12 -3.40 3.25 -7.73
C VAL A 12 -2.04 3.78 -7.26
N ALA A 13 -1.83 3.86 -5.95
CA ALA A 13 -0.57 4.34 -5.36
C ALA A 13 0.61 3.43 -5.72
N GLY A 14 0.46 2.11 -5.56
CA GLY A 14 1.49 1.14 -5.91
C GLY A 14 1.86 1.18 -7.40
N GLN A 15 0.87 1.23 -8.29
CA GLN A 15 1.09 1.35 -9.73
C GLN A 15 1.74 2.68 -10.14
N ALA A 16 1.35 3.80 -9.50
CA ALA A 16 1.99 5.10 -9.71
C ALA A 16 3.47 5.06 -9.32
N LEU A 17 3.80 4.42 -8.18
CA LEU A 17 5.19 4.26 -7.76
C LEU A 17 5.98 3.36 -8.72
N VAL A 18 5.39 2.27 -9.24
CA VAL A 18 5.99 1.46 -10.30
C VAL A 18 6.30 2.31 -11.54
N ALA A 19 5.35 3.14 -11.96
CA ALA A 19 5.55 4.03 -13.12
C ALA A 19 6.70 5.02 -12.89
N ALA A 20 6.77 5.64 -11.70
CA ALA A 20 7.88 6.51 -11.31
C ALA A 20 9.22 5.78 -11.32
N ALA A 21 9.30 4.63 -10.65
CA ALA A 21 10.52 3.85 -10.48
C ALA A 21 11.12 3.36 -11.80
N ARG A 22 10.27 3.01 -12.78
CA ARG A 22 10.72 2.61 -14.13
C ARG A 22 11.45 3.72 -14.90
N THR A 23 11.45 4.95 -14.41
CA THR A 23 12.18 6.08 -14.99
C THR A 23 13.46 6.44 -14.23
N VAL A 24 13.83 5.64 -13.23
CA VAL A 24 14.97 5.88 -12.32
C VAL A 24 15.88 4.66 -12.30
N GLU A 25 17.18 4.87 -12.34
CA GLU A 25 18.19 3.80 -12.30
C GLU A 25 19.13 4.00 -11.11
N GLY A 26 19.49 2.89 -10.43
CA GLY A 26 20.49 2.85 -9.39
C GLY A 26 20.18 3.68 -8.13
N MET A 27 18.90 4.01 -7.90
CA MET A 27 18.43 4.72 -6.72
C MET A 27 17.25 4.00 -6.09
N ALA A 28 17.14 4.09 -4.77
CA ALA A 28 16.02 3.57 -4.00
C ALA A 28 15.01 4.67 -3.66
N VAL A 29 13.73 4.37 -3.68
CA VAL A 29 12.71 5.29 -3.19
C VAL A 29 12.87 5.43 -1.67
N HIS A 30 12.89 6.66 -1.16
CA HIS A 30 13.00 6.92 0.28
C HIS A 30 11.82 7.72 0.84
N SER A 31 11.04 8.37 -0.01
CA SER A 31 9.83 9.06 0.42
C SER A 31 8.84 9.21 -0.73
N LEU A 32 7.56 9.20 -0.37
CA LEU A 32 6.47 9.57 -1.28
C LEU A 32 5.37 10.29 -0.50
N HIS A 33 4.66 11.16 -1.22
CA HIS A 33 3.45 11.80 -0.76
C HIS A 33 2.42 11.77 -1.88
N SER A 34 1.15 11.55 -1.53
CA SER A 34 0.12 11.41 -2.54
C SER A 34 -1.23 11.97 -2.09
N TYR A 35 -2.05 12.32 -3.09
CA TYR A 35 -3.43 12.77 -2.91
C TYR A 35 -4.39 11.94 -3.74
N PHE A 36 -5.41 11.39 -3.12
CA PHE A 36 -6.58 10.84 -3.78
C PHE A 36 -7.53 11.99 -4.12
N LEU A 37 -7.77 12.22 -5.40
CA LEU A 37 -8.53 13.39 -5.86
C LEU A 37 -10.01 13.04 -6.08
N VAL A 38 -10.26 11.92 -6.78
CA VAL A 38 -11.61 11.39 -7.02
C VAL A 38 -11.56 9.86 -7.10
N PRO A 39 -12.67 9.16 -6.82
CA PRO A 39 -12.74 7.71 -6.97
C PRO A 39 -12.43 7.25 -8.40
N GLY A 40 -11.58 6.24 -8.55
CA GLY A 40 -11.28 5.63 -9.85
C GLY A 40 -12.37 4.64 -10.27
N ASP A 41 -12.66 4.59 -11.57
CA ASP A 41 -13.58 3.65 -12.20
C ASP A 41 -12.86 2.29 -12.42
N PRO A 42 -13.32 1.18 -11.81
CA PRO A 42 -12.68 -0.12 -11.97
C PRO A 42 -12.85 -0.74 -13.37
N THR A 43 -13.76 -0.20 -14.19
CA THR A 43 -14.03 -0.71 -15.55
C THR A 43 -13.18 -0.04 -16.62
N SER A 44 -12.46 1.02 -16.27
CA SER A 44 -11.67 1.82 -17.20
C SER A 44 -10.17 1.76 -16.89
N PRO A 45 -9.29 1.74 -17.89
CA PRO A 45 -7.86 1.77 -17.67
C PRO A 45 -7.41 3.07 -17.03
N ILE A 46 -6.36 3.00 -16.21
CA ILE A 46 -5.70 4.17 -15.61
C ILE A 46 -4.44 4.48 -16.39
N LEU A 47 -4.30 5.73 -16.84
CA LEU A 47 -3.08 6.22 -17.46
C LEU A 47 -2.22 6.93 -16.41
N TYR A 48 -0.96 6.51 -16.28
CA TYR A 48 0.01 7.12 -15.35
C TYR A 48 0.98 8.00 -16.13
N LEU A 49 0.87 9.31 -15.95
CA LEU A 49 1.74 10.32 -16.55
C LEU A 49 2.87 10.65 -15.59
N VAL A 50 4.12 10.44 -16.01
CA VAL A 50 5.29 10.65 -15.16
C VAL A 50 6.07 11.88 -15.61
N ASP A 51 6.17 12.86 -14.71
CA ASP A 51 7.03 14.05 -14.87
C ASP A 51 8.39 13.80 -14.19
N ARG A 52 9.47 13.99 -14.94
CA ARG A 52 10.85 13.95 -14.44
C ARG A 52 11.24 15.33 -13.92
N LEU A 53 10.90 15.63 -12.66
CA LEU A 53 11.07 16.95 -12.08
C LEU A 53 12.54 17.30 -11.80
N ARG A 54 13.32 16.29 -11.39
CA ARG A 54 14.72 16.50 -11.01
C ARG A 54 15.51 15.22 -11.18
N ASP A 55 16.69 15.34 -11.78
CA ASP A 55 17.72 14.30 -11.84
C ASP A 55 19.04 14.89 -11.38
N THR A 56 19.60 14.41 -10.26
CA THR A 56 20.91 14.76 -9.76
C THR A 56 21.71 13.52 -9.41
N ARG A 57 22.96 13.70 -9.01
CA ARG A 57 23.86 12.60 -8.66
C ARG A 57 23.34 11.75 -7.48
N SER A 58 22.77 12.40 -6.45
CA SER A 58 22.35 11.73 -5.20
C SER A 58 20.84 11.59 -5.08
N PHE A 59 20.04 12.47 -5.73
CA PHE A 59 18.59 12.49 -5.61
C PHE A 59 17.90 12.64 -6.96
N THR A 60 16.79 11.96 -7.10
CA THR A 60 15.90 12.04 -8.25
C THR A 60 14.45 12.23 -7.76
N THR A 61 13.70 13.12 -8.38
CA THR A 61 12.30 13.37 -8.04
C THR A 61 11.38 13.11 -9.22
N ARG A 62 10.30 12.41 -8.97
CA ARG A 62 9.25 12.11 -9.96
C ARG A 62 7.90 12.55 -9.42
N ARG A 63 7.09 13.10 -10.30
CA ARG A 63 5.67 13.34 -10.08
C ARG A 63 4.89 12.40 -11.00
N VAL A 64 3.83 11.80 -10.48
CA VAL A 64 2.94 10.93 -11.26
C VAL A 64 1.53 11.41 -11.10
N VAL A 65 0.84 11.59 -12.22
CA VAL A 65 -0.60 11.87 -12.24
C VAL A 65 -1.31 10.66 -12.85
N ALA A 66 -2.20 10.05 -12.09
CA ALA A 66 -3.09 8.99 -12.61
C ALA A 66 -4.34 9.63 -13.19
N VAL A 67 -4.67 9.28 -14.42
CA VAL A 67 -5.74 9.91 -15.20
C VAL A 67 -6.72 8.85 -15.70
N GLN A 68 -8.02 9.12 -15.55
CA GLN A 68 -9.11 8.40 -16.20
C GLN A 68 -10.08 9.38 -16.84
N HIS A 69 -10.65 9.05 -18.00
CA HIS A 69 -11.61 9.88 -18.73
C HIS A 69 -11.13 11.35 -18.91
N GLY A 70 -9.81 11.54 -19.10
CA GLY A 70 -9.21 12.86 -19.26
C GLY A 70 -9.11 13.69 -17.96
N ARG A 71 -9.38 13.12 -16.79
CA ARG A 71 -9.34 13.81 -15.49
C ARG A 71 -8.35 13.15 -14.54
N PRO A 72 -7.56 13.91 -13.78
CA PRO A 72 -6.76 13.39 -12.69
C PRO A 72 -7.63 12.74 -11.62
N ILE A 73 -7.29 11.51 -11.22
CA ILE A 73 -7.93 10.79 -10.13
C ILE A 73 -7.02 10.67 -8.91
N PHE A 74 -5.69 10.78 -9.12
CA PHE A 74 -4.68 10.62 -8.09
C PHE A 74 -3.40 11.34 -8.51
N GLU A 75 -2.64 11.86 -7.54
CA GLU A 75 -1.33 12.46 -7.73
C GLU A 75 -0.35 11.91 -6.69
N LEU A 76 0.90 11.66 -7.12
CA LEU A 76 1.99 11.20 -6.28
C LEU A 76 3.28 11.94 -6.62
N SER A 77 3.99 12.42 -5.59
CA SER A 77 5.39 12.85 -5.70
C SER A 77 6.27 11.88 -4.93
N ALA A 78 7.30 11.34 -5.60
CA ALA A 78 8.26 10.42 -5.01
C ALA A 78 9.69 10.95 -5.15
N SER A 79 10.49 10.76 -4.10
CA SER A 79 11.91 11.05 -4.10
C SER A 79 12.70 9.76 -4.00
N PHE A 80 13.75 9.67 -4.81
CA PHE A 80 14.67 8.55 -4.88
C PHE A 80 16.07 9.03 -4.48
N GLN A 81 16.80 8.20 -3.77
CA GLN A 81 18.14 8.49 -3.30
C GLN A 81 19.10 7.37 -3.69
N ARG A 82 20.31 7.75 -4.08
CA ARG A 82 21.42 6.79 -4.25
C ARG A 82 21.77 6.20 -2.89
N PRO A 83 21.90 4.87 -2.76
CA PRO A 83 22.41 4.27 -1.54
C PRO A 83 23.81 4.79 -1.22
N GLU A 84 23.99 5.32 -0.02
CA GLU A 84 25.26 5.83 0.48
C GLU A 84 25.36 5.60 1.99
N ALA A 85 26.60 5.44 2.49
CA ALA A 85 26.85 5.29 3.92
C ALA A 85 26.59 6.62 4.64
N GLY A 86 26.05 6.56 5.85
CA GLY A 86 25.73 7.74 6.64
C GLY A 86 25.32 7.36 8.06
N PHE A 87 24.76 8.32 8.78
CA PHE A 87 24.14 8.06 10.08
C PHE A 87 22.87 7.22 9.88
N ASP A 88 22.73 6.17 10.69
CA ASP A 88 21.54 5.34 10.73
C ASP A 88 20.80 5.57 12.06
N HIS A 89 19.50 5.85 11.96
CA HIS A 89 18.64 6.03 13.12
C HIS A 89 17.22 5.58 12.78
N GLN A 90 16.66 4.77 13.66
CA GLN A 90 15.25 4.40 13.62
C GLN A 90 14.68 4.31 15.03
N MET A 91 13.38 4.50 15.15
CA MET A 91 12.68 4.21 16.42
C MET A 91 12.73 2.70 16.68
N ALA A 92 12.89 2.34 17.95
CA ALA A 92 12.81 0.94 18.34
C ALA A 92 11.42 0.38 18.00
N MET A 93 11.39 -0.84 17.47
CA MET A 93 10.15 -1.56 17.28
C MET A 93 9.44 -1.77 18.63
N PRO A 94 8.11 -1.62 18.72
CA PRO A 94 7.38 -1.92 19.95
C PRO A 94 7.68 -3.34 20.45
N THR A 95 7.95 -3.47 21.75
CA THR A 95 8.20 -4.77 22.38
C THR A 95 6.90 -5.44 22.81
N GLY A 96 6.93 -6.77 22.95
CA GLY A 96 5.78 -7.54 23.42
C GLY A 96 4.68 -7.76 22.38
N LEU A 97 4.93 -7.46 21.11
CA LEU A 97 4.00 -7.81 20.04
C LEU A 97 3.92 -9.35 19.90
N PRO A 98 2.72 -9.91 19.72
CA PRO A 98 2.56 -11.34 19.47
C PRO A 98 3.19 -11.75 18.13
N ASP A 99 3.63 -13.00 18.06
CA ASP A 99 4.09 -13.59 16.79
C ASP A 99 2.94 -13.58 15.77
N PRO A 100 3.17 -13.08 14.54
CA PRO A 100 2.14 -12.99 13.51
C PRO A 100 1.50 -14.36 13.19
N GLU A 101 2.23 -15.48 13.28
CA GLU A 101 1.68 -16.80 13.02
C GLU A 101 0.75 -17.28 14.15
N SER A 102 0.82 -16.69 15.34
CA SER A 102 -0.11 -16.96 16.44
C SER A 102 -1.43 -16.19 16.30
N LEU A 103 -1.48 -15.19 15.45
CA LEU A 103 -2.64 -14.33 15.26
C LEU A 103 -3.58 -14.88 14.16
N PRO A 104 -4.90 -14.71 14.32
CA PRO A 104 -5.85 -15.16 13.31
C PRO A 104 -5.71 -14.39 12.01
N ASP A 105 -5.78 -15.08 10.88
CA ASP A 105 -5.83 -14.51 9.55
C ASP A 105 -7.17 -13.82 9.26
N PHE A 106 -7.27 -13.19 8.08
CA PHE A 106 -8.48 -12.51 7.63
C PHE A 106 -9.72 -13.42 7.68
N LYS A 107 -9.61 -14.65 7.17
CA LYS A 107 -10.75 -15.57 7.10
C LYS A 107 -11.19 -16.02 8.49
N THR A 108 -10.23 -16.35 9.34
CA THR A 108 -10.51 -16.77 10.73
C THR A 108 -11.17 -15.64 11.52
N ARG A 109 -10.65 -14.39 11.40
CA ARG A 109 -11.20 -13.22 12.10
C ARG A 109 -12.63 -12.92 11.68
N LEU A 110 -12.93 -12.99 10.40
CA LEU A 110 -14.22 -12.57 9.83
C LEU A 110 -15.19 -13.72 9.56
N ALA A 111 -14.84 -14.97 9.94
CA ALA A 111 -15.71 -16.13 9.77
C ALA A 111 -17.13 -15.94 10.35
N PRO A 112 -17.34 -15.33 11.55
CA PRO A 112 -18.66 -15.09 12.09
C PRO A 112 -19.56 -14.21 11.21
N TRP A 113 -18.96 -13.32 10.42
CA TRP A 113 -19.68 -12.36 9.55
C TRP A 113 -19.69 -12.77 8.09
N LYS A 114 -19.28 -14.01 7.77
CA LYS A 114 -19.20 -14.48 6.36
C LYS A 114 -20.51 -14.27 5.59
N ALA A 115 -21.66 -14.55 6.21
CA ALA A 115 -22.97 -14.39 5.56
C ALA A 115 -23.28 -12.94 5.20
N GLN A 116 -22.90 -11.99 6.06
CA GLN A 116 -23.09 -10.54 5.82
C GLN A 116 -22.12 -9.99 4.79
N LEU A 117 -20.89 -10.53 4.76
CA LEU A 117 -19.82 -10.10 3.85
C LEU A 117 -19.99 -10.68 2.43
N GLY A 118 -20.71 -11.80 2.29
CA GLY A 118 -20.99 -12.42 1.01
C GLY A 118 -19.71 -12.74 0.22
N GLU A 119 -19.75 -12.50 -1.08
CA GLU A 119 -18.62 -12.77 -1.99
C GLU A 119 -17.33 -12.04 -1.62
N TRP A 120 -17.43 -10.89 -0.95
CA TRP A 120 -16.26 -10.14 -0.50
C TRP A 120 -15.38 -10.94 0.47
N TYR A 121 -15.98 -11.81 1.30
CA TYR A 121 -15.24 -12.70 2.20
C TYR A 121 -14.36 -13.71 1.45
N ASP A 122 -14.85 -14.24 0.34
CA ASP A 122 -14.18 -15.30 -0.42
C ASP A 122 -13.17 -14.78 -1.45
N ARG A 123 -13.09 -13.46 -1.67
CA ARG A 123 -12.14 -12.84 -2.61
C ARG A 123 -10.69 -13.17 -2.24
N PRO A 124 -9.82 -13.46 -3.23
CA PRO A 124 -8.39 -13.60 -3.01
C PRO A 124 -7.80 -12.32 -2.40
N ARG A 125 -6.91 -12.50 -1.42
CA ARG A 125 -6.22 -11.40 -0.74
C ARG A 125 -4.73 -11.44 -1.11
N PRO A 126 -4.20 -10.41 -1.78
CA PRO A 126 -2.78 -10.37 -2.14
C PRO A 126 -1.88 -10.10 -0.91
N ILE A 127 -2.46 -9.59 0.17
CA ILE A 127 -1.77 -9.29 1.43
C ILE A 127 -2.43 -10.08 2.57
N ASP A 128 -1.64 -10.82 3.33
CA ASP A 128 -2.02 -11.41 4.60
C ASP A 128 -1.82 -10.37 5.71
N THR A 129 -2.88 -10.03 6.42
CA THR A 129 -2.88 -9.04 7.51
C THR A 129 -3.22 -9.71 8.84
N ARG A 130 -2.40 -9.45 9.87
CA ARG A 130 -2.57 -9.99 11.22
C ARG A 130 -2.59 -8.82 12.22
N TYR A 131 -3.74 -8.59 12.83
CA TYR A 131 -3.94 -7.48 13.77
C TYR A 131 -3.58 -7.92 15.18
N CYS A 132 -2.73 -7.18 15.86
CA CYS A 132 -2.37 -7.45 17.26
C CYS A 132 -3.51 -7.11 18.21
N ASN A 133 -4.31 -6.09 17.90
CA ASN A 133 -5.38 -5.55 18.73
C ASN A 133 -6.72 -5.53 17.96
N TRP A 134 -7.05 -6.62 17.27
CA TRP A 134 -8.27 -6.66 16.47
C TRP A 134 -9.53 -6.58 17.33
N GLN A 135 -10.46 -5.72 16.91
CA GLN A 135 -11.81 -5.64 17.46
C GLN A 135 -12.84 -6.15 16.45
N PRO A 136 -13.82 -6.95 16.90
CA PRO A 136 -14.95 -7.35 16.07
C PRO A 136 -15.74 -6.14 15.54
N PRO A 137 -16.35 -6.23 14.34
CA PRO A 137 -17.13 -5.12 13.77
C PRO A 137 -18.36 -4.69 14.61
N ASP A 138 -18.85 -5.55 15.47
CA ASP A 138 -19.97 -5.31 16.40
C ASP A 138 -19.53 -4.83 17.78
N ASP A 139 -18.23 -4.85 18.10
CA ASP A 139 -17.70 -4.30 19.33
C ASP A 139 -17.72 -2.76 19.25
N ARG A 140 -18.43 -2.12 20.19
CA ARG A 140 -18.56 -0.67 20.30
C ARG A 140 -17.68 -0.06 21.39
N SER A 141 -16.83 -0.85 22.01
CA SER A 141 -15.87 -0.33 23.00
C SER A 141 -14.86 0.61 22.32
N PRO A 142 -14.25 1.55 23.06
CA PRO A 142 -13.17 2.36 22.52
C PRO A 142 -12.03 1.48 22.02
N GLY A 143 -11.64 1.67 20.75
CA GLY A 143 -10.51 0.97 20.16
C GLY A 143 -9.16 1.32 20.79
N PRO A 144 -8.12 0.56 20.51
CA PRO A 144 -6.77 0.88 20.99
C PRO A 144 -6.30 2.22 20.41
N MET A 145 -5.52 2.98 21.20
CA MET A 145 -4.95 4.24 20.75
C MET A 145 -3.91 4.07 19.64
N LEU A 146 -3.30 2.88 19.57
CA LEU A 146 -2.37 2.45 18.54
C LEU A 146 -2.76 1.05 18.06
N ASP A 147 -2.97 0.90 16.77
CA ASP A 147 -3.20 -0.39 16.16
C ASP A 147 -1.88 -0.89 15.53
N ASN A 148 -1.49 -2.11 15.91
CA ASN A 148 -0.31 -2.77 15.36
C ASN A 148 -0.77 -3.90 14.44
N VAL A 149 -0.36 -3.82 13.19
CA VAL A 149 -0.74 -4.78 12.16
C VAL A 149 0.51 -5.35 11.50
N TRP A 150 0.63 -6.66 11.52
CA TRP A 150 1.58 -7.36 10.68
C TRP A 150 0.97 -7.54 9.29
N PHE A 151 1.75 -7.34 8.26
CA PHE A 151 1.35 -7.68 6.91
C PHE A 151 2.50 -8.25 6.09
N ARG A 152 2.17 -9.15 5.18
CA ARG A 152 3.08 -9.72 4.19
C ARG A 152 2.35 -10.00 2.88
N ALA A 153 3.08 -10.08 1.79
CA ALA A 153 2.53 -10.60 0.54
C ALA A 153 2.06 -12.05 0.73
N ALA A 154 0.87 -12.38 0.22
CA ALA A 154 0.31 -13.74 0.30
C ALA A 154 1.07 -14.75 -0.56
N GLY A 155 1.90 -14.29 -1.51
CA GLY A 155 2.75 -15.11 -2.36
C GLY A 155 4.21 -14.67 -2.30
N ARG A 156 5.09 -15.51 -2.87
CA ARG A 156 6.50 -15.19 -2.97
C ARG A 156 6.73 -14.04 -3.96
N LEU A 157 7.42 -13.00 -3.52
CA LEU A 157 7.90 -11.91 -4.37
C LEU A 157 9.31 -12.24 -4.89
N PRO A 158 9.67 -11.79 -6.10
CA PRO A 158 11.06 -11.79 -6.55
C PRO A 158 11.89 -10.86 -5.66
N ASP A 159 13.21 -11.05 -5.65
CA ASP A 159 14.16 -10.21 -4.90
C ASP A 159 14.40 -8.89 -5.67
N ASP A 160 13.36 -8.04 -5.67
CA ASP A 160 13.34 -6.72 -6.30
C ASP A 160 12.94 -5.66 -5.27
N PRO A 161 13.90 -4.84 -4.76
CA PRO A 161 13.61 -3.82 -3.75
C PRO A 161 12.53 -2.81 -4.17
N VAL A 162 12.46 -2.49 -5.45
CA VAL A 162 11.42 -1.58 -5.98
C VAL A 162 10.04 -2.22 -5.84
N LEU A 163 9.90 -3.48 -6.23
CA LEU A 163 8.64 -4.20 -6.09
C LEU A 163 8.21 -4.33 -4.63
N HIS A 164 9.15 -4.64 -3.72
CA HIS A 164 8.86 -4.69 -2.28
C HIS A 164 8.33 -3.36 -1.77
N THR A 165 8.95 -2.24 -2.15
CA THR A 165 8.49 -0.90 -1.76
C THR A 165 7.11 -0.57 -2.36
N CYS A 166 6.84 -0.98 -3.61
CA CYS A 166 5.52 -0.81 -4.22
C CYS A 166 4.44 -1.63 -3.50
N VAL A 167 4.76 -2.84 -3.02
CA VAL A 167 3.85 -3.65 -2.20
C VAL A 167 3.59 -3.02 -0.84
N VAL A 168 4.60 -2.41 -0.20
CA VAL A 168 4.40 -1.63 1.03
C VAL A 168 3.47 -0.44 0.76
N THR A 169 3.69 0.29 -0.33
CA THR A 169 2.83 1.42 -0.74
C THR A 169 1.40 0.97 -1.00
N TYR A 170 1.20 -0.18 -1.69
CA TYR A 170 -0.12 -0.78 -1.88
C TYR A 170 -0.78 -1.12 -0.54
N SER A 171 -0.01 -1.66 0.40
CA SER A 171 -0.52 -2.13 1.70
C SER A 171 -0.85 -0.99 2.66
N SER A 172 -0.26 0.19 2.49
CA SER A 172 -0.49 1.34 3.37
C SER A 172 -1.94 1.84 3.38
N ASP A 173 -2.73 1.50 2.36
CA ASP A 173 -4.16 1.86 2.24
C ASP A 173 -5.10 0.80 2.86
N PHE A 174 -4.59 -0.28 3.45
CA PHE A 174 -5.44 -1.31 4.08
C PHE A 174 -5.93 -0.96 5.49
N THR A 175 -5.23 -0.08 6.17
CA THR A 175 -5.44 0.21 7.60
C THR A 175 -5.96 1.61 7.85
N VAL A 176 -6.44 2.28 6.80
CA VAL A 176 -6.98 3.65 6.85
C VAL A 176 -8.50 3.64 6.75
#